data_d948b72e4e6db62840794e24ca3a813f
#
_entry.id   d948b72e4e6db62840794e24ca3a813f
#
_cell.length_a   1.000
_cell.length_b   1.000
_cell.length_c   1.000
_cell.angle_alpha   90.00
_cell.angle_beta   90.00
_cell.angle_gamma   90.00
#
_symmetry.space_group_name_H-M   'P 1'
#
loop_
_entity.id
_entity.type
_entity.pdbx_description
1 polymer ?
#
loop_
_entity_poly.entity_id
_entity_poly.type
_entity_poly.pdbx_seq_one_letter_code
_entity_poly.pdbx_strand_id
1 'polypeptide(L)'
;MIGVAAGLALSGKIPFASSFAMFLAGRSFEQVRNSVGYPHINVKLGATHAGATVGEDGATHQCCEDIALMRTIPGMVILNPCDHYEM
;
A
#
# COMPACT_ATOMS: atom_id res chain seq x y z
N MET A 1 -2.40 11.60 2.07
CA MET A 1 -1.10 10.89 2.12
C MET A 1 -0.67 10.42 0.73
N ILE A 2 -1.43 9.58 0.02
CA ILE A 2 -1.02 9.04 -1.29
C ILE A 2 -0.76 10.13 -2.32
N GLY A 3 -1.64 11.12 -2.46
CA GLY A 3 -1.43 12.24 -3.39
C GLY A 3 -0.16 13.05 -3.09
N VAL A 4 0.18 13.25 -1.80
CA VAL A 4 1.43 13.90 -1.40
C VAL A 4 2.64 13.05 -1.81
N ALA A 5 2.59 11.74 -1.56
CA ALA A 5 3.65 10.82 -1.97
C ALA A 5 3.83 10.82 -3.50
N ALA A 6 2.73 10.82 -4.25
CA ALA A 6 2.78 10.93 -5.71
C ALA A 6 3.45 12.22 -6.18
N GLY A 7 3.11 13.36 -5.59
CA GLY A 7 3.74 14.65 -5.90
C GLY A 7 5.24 14.67 -5.58
N LEU A 8 5.64 14.07 -4.46
CA LEU A 8 7.06 13.93 -4.09
C LEU A 8 7.82 13.04 -5.08
N ALA A 9 7.21 11.94 -5.52
CA ALA A 9 7.82 11.06 -6.53
C ALA A 9 8.02 11.79 -7.86
N LEU A 10 7.03 12.57 -8.30
CA LEU A 10 7.13 13.38 -9.51
C LEU A 10 8.22 14.48 -9.40
N SER A 11 8.54 14.91 -8.19
CA SER A 11 9.66 15.84 -7.93
C SER A 11 11.04 15.15 -7.83
N GLY A 12 11.12 13.87 -8.16
CA GLY A 12 12.38 13.10 -8.17
C GLY A 12 12.76 12.47 -6.82
N LYS A 13 11.85 12.46 -5.85
CA LYS A 13 12.07 11.80 -4.55
C LYS A 13 11.59 10.35 -4.58
N ILE A 14 12.03 9.54 -3.62
CA ILE A 14 11.54 8.17 -3.39
C ILE A 14 10.77 8.16 -2.06
N PRO A 15 9.49 8.52 -2.08
CA PRO A 15 8.69 8.59 -0.86
C PRO A 15 8.28 7.20 -0.37
N PHE A 16 8.27 7.06 0.95
CA PHE A 16 7.67 5.94 1.65
C PHE A 16 6.39 6.42 2.34
N ALA A 17 5.26 5.81 2.02
CA ALA A 17 3.98 6.07 2.65
C ALA A 17 3.54 4.83 3.42
N SER A 18 3.26 4.97 4.72
CA SER A 18 2.89 3.85 5.57
C SER A 18 1.59 4.11 6.32
N SER A 19 0.77 3.08 6.39
CA SER A 19 -0.47 3.03 7.17
C SER A 19 -0.93 1.58 7.27
N PHE A 20 -2.02 1.33 7.99
CA PHE A 20 -2.66 0.01 8.00
C PHE A 20 -3.09 -0.39 6.58
N ALA A 21 -2.95 -1.67 6.27
CA ALA A 21 -3.28 -2.21 4.95
C ALA A 21 -4.72 -1.89 4.52
N MET A 22 -5.69 -1.99 5.44
CA MET A 22 -7.08 -1.65 5.16
C MET A 22 -7.25 -0.21 4.66
N PHE A 23 -6.51 0.72 5.21
CA PHE A 23 -6.61 2.13 4.83
C PHE A 23 -5.74 2.47 3.62
N LEU A 24 -4.58 1.86 3.52
CA LEU A 24 -3.65 2.11 2.41
C LEU A 24 -4.12 1.42 1.12
N ALA A 25 -4.43 0.13 1.20
CA ALA A 25 -4.88 -0.66 0.06
C ALA A 25 -6.39 -0.52 -0.20
N GLY A 26 -7.22 -0.50 0.84
CA GLY A 26 -8.67 -0.41 0.70
C GLY A 26 -9.15 1.02 0.44
N ARG A 27 -9.12 1.85 1.47
CA ARG A 27 -9.64 3.24 1.39
C ARG A 27 -8.98 4.08 0.31
N SER A 28 -7.66 3.95 0.12
CA SER A 28 -6.89 4.75 -0.84
C SER A 28 -6.69 4.06 -2.19
N PHE A 29 -7.38 2.95 -2.46
CA PHE A 29 -7.15 2.13 -3.65
C PHE A 29 -7.18 2.92 -4.95
N GLU A 30 -8.19 3.76 -5.15
CA GLU A 30 -8.31 4.59 -6.35
C GLU A 30 -7.10 5.51 -6.52
N GLN A 31 -6.67 6.17 -5.44
CA GLN A 31 -5.52 7.07 -5.50
C GLN A 31 -4.21 6.31 -5.78
N VAL A 32 -4.03 5.12 -5.21
CA VAL A 32 -2.88 4.27 -5.52
C VAL A 32 -2.91 3.87 -6.99
N ARG A 33 -4.06 3.41 -7.49
CA ARG A 33 -4.22 3.01 -8.88
C ARG A 33 -3.96 4.16 -9.86
N ASN A 34 -4.57 5.32 -9.64
CA ASN A 34 -4.58 6.40 -10.62
C ASN A 34 -3.42 7.39 -10.44
N SER A 35 -2.96 7.61 -9.21
CA SER A 35 -1.90 8.59 -8.94
C SER A 35 -0.51 7.97 -8.82
N VAL A 36 -0.41 6.65 -8.61
CA VAL A 36 0.87 5.94 -8.48
C VAL A 36 1.04 4.90 -9.58
N GLY A 37 0.08 3.98 -9.71
CA GLY A 37 0.17 2.87 -10.66
C GLY A 37 0.07 3.31 -12.11
N TYR A 38 -0.93 4.10 -12.46
CA TYR A 38 -1.16 4.54 -13.85
C TYR A 38 0.03 5.32 -14.43
N PRO A 39 0.62 6.32 -13.73
CA PRO A 39 1.81 7.01 -14.23
C PRO A 39 3.12 6.26 -13.98
N HIS A 40 3.10 5.05 -13.40
CA HIS A 40 4.29 4.23 -13.10
C HIS A 40 5.35 4.97 -12.27
N ILE A 41 4.95 5.76 -11.29
CA ILE A 41 5.89 6.51 -10.45
C ILE A 41 6.39 5.71 -9.25
N ASN A 42 7.58 6.06 -8.76
CA ASN A 42 8.27 5.30 -7.73
C ASN A 42 7.86 5.72 -6.32
N VAL A 43 6.75 5.18 -5.85
CA VAL A 43 6.28 5.33 -4.46
C VAL A 43 6.36 3.98 -3.76
N LYS A 44 6.90 3.97 -2.55
CA LYS A 44 6.93 2.77 -1.67
C LYS A 44 5.76 2.83 -0.70
N LEU A 45 4.94 1.79 -0.71
CA LEU A 45 3.78 1.66 0.17
C LEU A 45 4.07 0.63 1.26
N GLY A 46 4.28 1.09 2.49
CA GLY A 46 4.51 0.24 3.67
C GLY A 46 3.18 -0.06 4.35
N ALA A 47 2.48 -1.09 3.89
CA ALA A 47 1.21 -1.52 4.47
C ALA A 47 1.44 -2.41 5.69
N THR A 48 0.92 -2.00 6.84
CA THR A 48 1.01 -2.75 8.09
C THR A 48 -0.33 -3.39 8.46
N HIS A 49 -0.34 -4.30 9.43
CA HIS A 49 -1.56 -4.88 10.00
C HIS A 49 -2.47 -5.56 8.96
N ALA A 50 -1.88 -6.23 7.97
CA ALA A 50 -2.63 -7.05 7.03
C ALA A 50 -3.12 -8.35 7.69
N GLY A 51 -4.13 -8.98 7.10
CA GLY A 51 -4.69 -10.23 7.58
C GLY A 51 -5.71 -10.06 8.68
N ALA A 52 -5.97 -11.18 9.40
CA ALA A 52 -7.04 -11.28 10.40
C ALA A 52 -6.59 -11.06 11.84
N THR A 53 -5.29 -10.89 12.10
CA THR A 53 -4.71 -10.86 13.46
C THR A 53 -4.35 -9.45 13.93
N VAL A 54 -5.16 -8.46 13.60
CA VAL A 54 -4.93 -7.04 13.95
C VAL A 54 -5.03 -6.79 15.47
N GLY A 55 -5.68 -7.67 16.21
CA GLY A 55 -5.86 -7.53 17.65
C GLY A 55 -7.13 -6.76 18.02
N GLU A 56 -7.03 -5.90 19.01
CA GLU A 56 -8.17 -5.22 19.63
C GLU A 56 -8.94 -4.24 18.74
N ASP A 57 -8.33 -3.73 17.68
CA ASP A 57 -9.01 -2.91 16.67
C ASP A 57 -10.10 -3.68 15.92
N GLY A 58 -9.96 -4.99 15.83
CA GLY A 58 -10.98 -5.90 15.34
C GLY A 58 -11.27 -5.82 13.84
N ALA A 59 -12.46 -6.31 13.49
CA ALA A 59 -12.86 -6.56 12.10
C ALA A 59 -12.83 -5.33 11.17
N THR A 60 -13.00 -4.12 11.71
CA THR A 60 -12.96 -2.89 10.91
C THR A 60 -11.56 -2.52 10.42
N HIS A 61 -10.54 -3.08 11.03
CA HIS A 61 -9.12 -2.82 10.73
C HIS A 61 -8.42 -4.03 10.10
N GLN A 62 -9.03 -5.21 10.14
CA GLN A 62 -8.54 -6.40 9.45
C GLN A 62 -8.58 -6.19 7.94
N CYS A 63 -7.60 -6.72 7.21
CA CYS A 63 -7.53 -6.62 5.77
C CYS A 63 -7.06 -7.93 5.15
N CYS A 64 -7.97 -8.66 4.54
CA CYS A 64 -7.69 -9.91 3.85
C CYS A 64 -7.63 -9.72 2.32
N GLU A 65 -7.99 -8.55 1.82
CA GLU A 65 -8.14 -8.21 0.41
C GLU A 65 -7.02 -7.35 -0.17
N ASP A 66 -6.06 -6.91 0.63
CA ASP A 66 -4.99 -5.98 0.24
C ASP A 66 -4.15 -6.47 -0.94
N ILE A 67 -3.66 -7.71 -0.88
CA ILE A 67 -2.88 -8.31 -1.96
C ILE A 67 -3.74 -8.45 -3.22
N ALA A 68 -4.99 -8.89 -3.09
CA ALA A 68 -5.90 -9.03 -4.22
C ALA A 68 -6.14 -7.69 -4.92
N LEU A 69 -6.39 -6.63 -4.17
CA LEU A 69 -6.57 -5.27 -4.69
C LEU A 69 -5.31 -4.79 -5.41
N MET A 70 -4.16 -4.87 -4.76
CA MET A 70 -2.91 -4.35 -5.32
C MET A 70 -2.48 -5.12 -6.58
N ARG A 71 -2.75 -6.42 -6.67
CA ARG A 71 -2.44 -7.22 -7.87
C ARG A 71 -3.24 -6.83 -9.09
N THR A 72 -4.34 -6.12 -8.95
CA THR A 72 -5.11 -5.62 -10.10
C THR A 72 -4.46 -4.42 -10.80
N ILE A 73 -3.45 -3.80 -10.16
CA ILE A 73 -2.77 -2.63 -10.71
C ILE A 73 -1.57 -3.09 -11.55
N PRO A 74 -1.55 -2.85 -12.88
CA PRO A 74 -0.45 -3.25 -13.73
C PRO A 74 0.89 -2.66 -13.29
N GLY A 75 1.93 -3.50 -13.23
CA GLY A 75 3.27 -3.07 -12.84
C GLY A 75 3.48 -2.93 -11.32
N MET A 76 2.47 -3.17 -10.50
CA MET A 76 2.62 -3.15 -9.05
C MET A 76 3.48 -4.33 -8.59
N VAL A 77 4.55 -4.04 -7.89
CA VAL A 77 5.39 -5.04 -7.22
C VAL A 77 4.89 -5.21 -5.79
N ILE A 78 4.62 -6.44 -5.39
CA ILE A 78 4.13 -6.76 -4.06
C ILE A 78 5.13 -7.66 -3.37
N LEU A 79 5.61 -7.23 -2.21
CA LEU A 79 6.48 -7.99 -1.32
C LEU A 79 5.69 -8.30 -0.05
N ASN A 80 5.67 -9.55 0.34
CA ASN A 80 5.00 -10.01 1.55
C ASN A 80 5.94 -10.93 2.34
N PRO A 81 6.99 -10.35 2.98
CA PRO A 81 7.98 -11.14 3.71
C PRO A 81 7.35 -11.83 4.93
N CYS A 82 7.75 -13.06 5.20
CA CYS A 82 7.25 -13.79 6.37
C CYS A 82 8.00 -13.43 7.66
N ASP A 83 9.21 -12.90 7.54
CA ASP A 83 10.02 -12.46 8.67
C ASP A 83 10.99 -11.32 8.28
N HIS A 84 11.81 -10.90 9.25
CA HIS A 84 12.76 -9.79 9.05
C HIS A 84 13.97 -10.17 8.19
N TYR A 85 14.20 -11.45 7.93
CA TYR A 85 15.30 -11.88 7.05
C TYR A 85 14.93 -11.80 5.58
N GLU A 86 13.64 -11.89 5.28
CA GLU A 86 13.12 -11.74 3.91
C GLU A 86 12.94 -10.28 3.50
N MET A 87 12.91 -9.36 4.47
CA MET A 87 12.75 -7.94 4.23
C MET A 87 14.06 -7.27 3.79
#